data_5ad48c81ec958fcb95852712c05af7b0
#
_entry.id   5ad48c81ec958fcb95852712c05af7b0
#
_cell.length_a   1.000
_cell.length_b   1.000
_cell.length_c   1.000
_cell.angle_alpha   90.00
_cell.angle_beta   90.00
_cell.angle_gamma   90.00
#
_symmetry.space_group_name_H-M   'P 1'
#
loop_
_entity.id
_entity.type
_entity.pdbx_description
1 polymer ?
#
loop_
_entity_poly.entity_id
_entity_poly.type
_entity_poly.pdbx_seq_one_letter_code
_entity_poly.pdbx_strand_id
1 'polypeptide(L)'
;MGKDKRKTEDVDILEEDLQDEIDDEMEPDAQALQEAEEELKEAENVNTEEVINNFSVGEDDDTVNTIRLYLSEIGSIPLLTREEEVELAKQIEKGGKEAELAKTKMINANLRLVVSVAKRYANSAMPFMDVVQEGSIGLIKAVDRFDYTKGYKFSTYSIWWIRQSITRGLEEYKRIIRIPAHVSEKINKMARIEKKLEQEYGRIPTDKEIAKDMGISEDTIKELREYTKDTVSLEKPVGTEEDTLLMDFIEDGSASIETTVERQALKEQLFEILDTMSEREARIIKDRYGLETGVPKTLEQIGKEYGITRERVRQIQGKALKVLKHKAKGKLDDFNKA
;
A
#
# COMPACT_ATOMS: atom_id res chain seq x y z
N MET A 1 -21.85 14.77 10.24
CA MET A 1 -20.82 13.93 10.90
C MET A 1 -19.79 13.34 9.93
N GLY A 2 -19.75 13.69 8.66
CA GLY A 2 -18.83 13.11 7.65
C GLY A 2 -17.70 14.04 7.16
N LYS A 3 -17.50 15.20 7.75
CA LYS A 3 -16.46 16.16 7.31
C LYS A 3 -15.18 16.17 8.15
N ASP A 4 -15.21 15.57 9.36
CA ASP A 4 -14.02 15.51 10.20
C ASP A 4 -13.13 14.28 9.93
N LYS A 5 -13.72 13.17 9.45
CA LYS A 5 -12.91 11.96 9.14
C LYS A 5 -11.94 12.18 7.97
N ARG A 6 -12.34 12.87 6.89
CA ARG A 6 -11.44 13.12 5.74
C ARG A 6 -10.27 14.05 6.05
N LYS A 7 -10.42 14.96 7.01
CA LYS A 7 -9.30 15.83 7.42
C LYS A 7 -8.28 15.15 8.30
N THR A 8 -8.68 14.15 9.07
CA THR A 8 -7.76 13.31 9.85
C THR A 8 -6.98 12.35 8.94
N GLU A 9 -7.63 11.73 7.95
CA GLU A 9 -6.97 10.86 6.97
C GLU A 9 -5.93 11.60 6.12
N ASP A 10 -6.21 12.84 5.68
CA ASP A 10 -5.26 13.67 4.91
C ASP A 10 -4.07 14.16 5.77
N VAL A 11 -4.25 14.34 7.08
CA VAL A 11 -3.18 14.73 8.01
C VAL A 11 -2.31 13.51 8.35
N ASP A 12 -2.93 12.35 8.57
CA ASP A 12 -2.22 11.10 8.85
C ASP A 12 -1.32 10.67 7.68
N ILE A 13 -1.77 10.84 6.41
CA ILE A 13 -0.97 10.56 5.22
C ILE A 13 0.24 11.51 5.13
N LEU A 14 0.06 12.80 5.40
CA LEU A 14 1.15 13.78 5.38
C LEU A 14 2.16 13.56 6.52
N GLU A 15 1.72 13.09 7.70
CA GLU A 15 2.61 12.73 8.80
C GLU A 15 3.37 11.43 8.50
N GLU A 16 2.77 10.49 7.77
CA GLU A 16 3.40 9.25 7.32
C GLU A 16 4.50 9.50 6.29
N ASP A 17 4.24 10.34 5.27
CA ASP A 17 5.25 10.74 4.27
C ASP A 17 6.46 11.43 4.94
N LEU A 18 6.22 12.25 5.98
CA LEU A 18 7.28 12.89 6.77
C LEU A 18 8.06 11.89 7.63
N GLN A 19 7.40 10.88 8.20
CA GLN A 19 8.05 9.82 8.98
C GLN A 19 8.93 8.95 8.09
N ASP A 20 8.43 8.61 6.91
CA ASP A 20 9.17 7.86 5.89
C ASP A 20 10.43 8.60 5.41
N GLU A 21 10.38 9.94 5.26
CA GLU A 21 11.55 10.76 4.95
C GLU A 21 12.56 10.83 6.12
N ILE A 22 12.08 10.88 7.36
CA ILE A 22 12.93 10.90 8.57
C ILE A 22 13.67 9.58 8.74
N ASP A 23 13.02 8.44 8.51
CA ASP A 23 13.64 7.11 8.59
C ASP A 23 14.72 6.90 7.51
N ASP A 24 14.56 7.50 6.32
CA ASP A 24 15.56 7.48 5.25
C ASP A 24 16.79 8.36 5.57
N GLU A 25 16.69 9.31 6.50
CA GLU A 25 17.80 10.17 6.95
C GLU A 25 18.58 9.63 8.16
N MET A 26 18.05 8.59 8.83
CA MET A 26 18.65 8.07 10.05
C MET A 26 19.91 7.26 9.75
N GLU A 27 21.08 7.75 10.17
CA GLU A 27 22.33 6.99 10.12
C GLU A 27 22.36 5.92 11.24
N PRO A 28 22.98 4.73 10.97
CA PRO A 28 23.11 3.69 11.97
C PRO A 28 23.91 4.17 13.18
N ASP A 29 23.41 3.92 14.37
CA ASP A 29 24.11 4.14 15.62
C ASP A 29 25.16 3.05 15.90
N ALA A 30 25.96 3.22 16.96
CA ALA A 30 27.02 2.28 17.30
C ALA A 30 26.47 0.88 17.67
N GLN A 31 25.25 0.79 18.19
CA GLN A 31 24.61 -0.47 18.52
C GLN A 31 24.18 -1.23 17.25
N ALA A 32 23.56 -0.53 16.31
CA ALA A 32 23.15 -1.10 15.03
C ALA A 32 24.35 -1.60 14.21
N LEU A 33 25.50 -0.92 14.29
CA LEU A 33 26.74 -1.36 13.66
C LEU A 33 27.33 -2.62 14.31
N GLN A 34 27.21 -2.79 15.64
CA GLN A 34 27.63 -4.02 16.32
C GLN A 34 26.75 -5.21 15.94
N GLU A 35 25.43 -5.04 15.90
CA GLU A 35 24.52 -6.06 15.41
C GLU A 35 24.83 -6.45 13.96
N ALA A 36 25.16 -5.47 13.10
CA ALA A 36 25.55 -5.72 11.71
C ALA A 36 26.88 -6.52 11.61
N GLU A 37 27.83 -6.34 12.53
CA GLU A 37 29.05 -7.17 12.56
C GLU A 37 28.79 -8.63 12.97
N GLU A 38 27.86 -8.87 13.88
CA GLU A 38 27.45 -10.23 14.23
C GLU A 38 26.76 -10.91 13.06
N GLU A 39 25.85 -10.20 12.38
CA GLU A 39 25.18 -10.67 11.17
C GLU A 39 26.17 -10.99 10.03
N LEU A 40 27.24 -10.18 9.89
CA LEU A 40 28.26 -10.42 8.87
C LEU A 40 28.96 -11.76 9.07
N LYS A 41 29.30 -12.12 10.31
CA LYS A 41 29.95 -13.40 10.63
C LYS A 41 29.08 -14.61 10.28
N GLU A 42 27.75 -14.46 10.43
CA GLU A 42 26.78 -15.50 10.00
C GLU A 42 26.64 -15.55 8.48
N ALA A 43 26.68 -14.40 7.81
CA ALA A 43 26.51 -14.28 6.36
C ALA A 43 27.73 -14.78 5.55
N GLU A 44 28.95 -14.68 6.08
CA GLU A 44 30.18 -15.15 5.41
C GLU A 44 30.19 -16.68 5.14
N ASN A 45 29.39 -17.46 5.86
CA ASN A 45 29.31 -18.92 5.73
C ASN A 45 28.23 -19.41 4.75
N VAL A 46 27.63 -18.52 3.95
CA VAL A 46 26.52 -18.88 3.05
C VAL A 46 27.05 -19.57 1.79
N ASN A 47 26.73 -20.86 1.64
CA ASN A 47 26.99 -21.62 0.41
C ASN A 47 25.91 -21.26 -0.64
N THR A 48 26.36 -20.79 -1.81
CA THR A 48 25.49 -20.40 -2.93
C THR A 48 24.61 -21.55 -3.44
N GLU A 49 25.12 -22.79 -3.38
CA GLU A 49 24.37 -23.99 -3.79
C GLU A 49 23.19 -24.29 -2.85
N GLU A 50 23.32 -24.01 -1.55
CA GLU A 50 22.22 -24.15 -0.61
C GLU A 50 21.10 -23.11 -0.86
N VAL A 51 21.47 -21.90 -1.30
CA VAL A 51 20.49 -20.88 -1.70
C VAL A 51 19.65 -21.38 -2.86
N ILE A 52 20.30 -21.89 -3.91
CA ILE A 52 19.62 -22.40 -5.11
C ILE A 52 18.69 -23.56 -4.76
N ASN A 53 19.13 -24.51 -3.94
CA ASN A 53 18.35 -25.69 -3.58
C ASN A 53 17.13 -25.36 -2.71
N ASN A 54 17.23 -24.38 -1.82
CA ASN A 54 16.12 -23.96 -0.96
C ASN A 54 15.02 -23.22 -1.72
N PHE A 55 15.36 -22.55 -2.83
CA PHE A 55 14.39 -21.81 -3.67
C PHE A 55 13.85 -22.64 -4.85
N SER A 56 14.43 -23.80 -5.13
CA SER A 56 13.96 -24.69 -6.22
C SER A 56 12.70 -25.48 -5.86
N VAL A 57 12.22 -25.42 -4.62
CA VAL A 57 11.06 -26.19 -4.16
C VAL A 57 9.80 -25.34 -4.34
N GLY A 58 9.14 -25.51 -5.50
CA GLY A 58 7.82 -24.93 -5.76
C GLY A 58 7.76 -23.78 -6.77
N GLU A 59 8.88 -23.36 -7.37
CA GLU A 59 8.92 -22.38 -8.45
C GLU A 59 9.06 -23.07 -9.82
N ASP A 60 8.57 -22.39 -10.87
CA ASP A 60 8.72 -22.85 -12.24
C ASP A 60 10.20 -22.95 -12.66
N ASP A 61 10.52 -23.90 -13.54
CA ASP A 61 11.88 -24.20 -14.00
C ASP A 61 12.58 -22.96 -14.61
N ASP A 62 11.83 -22.07 -15.24
CA ASP A 62 12.31 -20.81 -15.81
C ASP A 62 12.75 -19.80 -14.73
N THR A 63 12.04 -19.70 -13.62
CA THR A 63 12.37 -18.80 -12.49
C THR A 63 13.66 -19.28 -11.81
N VAL A 64 13.79 -20.59 -11.57
CA VAL A 64 15.01 -21.19 -11.01
C VAL A 64 16.22 -20.96 -11.92
N ASN A 65 16.06 -21.06 -13.23
CA ASN A 65 17.13 -20.79 -14.20
C ASN A 65 17.56 -19.31 -14.16
N THR A 66 16.63 -18.38 -14.02
CA THR A 66 16.92 -16.95 -13.90
C THR A 66 17.71 -16.63 -12.63
N ILE A 67 17.36 -17.21 -11.51
CA ILE A 67 18.10 -17.07 -10.24
C ILE A 67 19.53 -17.60 -10.39
N ARG A 68 19.70 -18.78 -10.98
CA ARG A 68 21.03 -19.38 -11.24
C ARG A 68 21.90 -18.50 -12.11
N LEU A 69 21.34 -17.95 -13.20
CA LEU A 69 22.05 -17.04 -14.08
C LEU A 69 22.54 -15.80 -13.33
N TYR A 70 21.66 -15.14 -12.60
CA TYR A 70 21.99 -13.99 -11.77
C TYR A 70 23.10 -14.29 -10.76
N LEU A 71 22.99 -15.38 -10.01
CA LEU A 71 24.01 -15.80 -9.03
C LEU A 71 25.36 -16.12 -9.69
N SER A 72 25.36 -16.70 -10.89
CA SER A 72 26.57 -16.94 -11.66
C SER A 72 27.23 -15.64 -12.10
N GLU A 73 26.45 -14.65 -12.58
CA GLU A 73 26.95 -13.34 -13.00
C GLU A 73 27.59 -12.58 -11.84
N ILE A 74 26.92 -12.45 -10.71
CA ILE A 74 27.48 -11.76 -9.55
C ILE A 74 28.68 -12.51 -8.95
N GLY A 75 28.71 -13.84 -9.07
CA GLY A 75 29.81 -14.70 -8.62
C GLY A 75 31.09 -14.48 -9.42
N SER A 76 31.02 -14.04 -10.68
CA SER A 76 32.17 -13.76 -11.54
C SER A 76 32.92 -12.48 -11.17
N ILE A 77 32.29 -11.58 -10.38
CA ILE A 77 32.87 -10.30 -10.02
C ILE A 77 33.81 -10.49 -8.81
N PRO A 78 35.08 -10.03 -8.88
CA PRO A 78 36.02 -10.16 -7.79
C PRO A 78 35.61 -9.31 -6.58
N LEU A 79 35.84 -9.83 -5.37
CA LEU A 79 35.65 -9.08 -4.14
C LEU A 79 36.70 -7.96 -4.02
N LEU A 80 36.32 -6.84 -3.42
CA LEU A 80 37.22 -5.73 -3.16
C LEU A 80 38.03 -5.95 -1.88
N THR A 81 39.28 -5.49 -1.90
CA THR A 81 40.10 -5.37 -0.69
C THR A 81 39.72 -4.07 0.04
N ARG A 82 40.09 -3.98 1.33
CA ARG A 82 39.81 -2.78 2.13
C ARG A 82 40.48 -1.50 1.54
N GLU A 83 41.65 -1.66 0.96
CA GLU A 83 42.36 -0.57 0.30
C GLU A 83 41.59 -0.08 -0.94
N GLU A 84 41.08 -1.01 -1.73
CA GLU A 84 40.26 -0.71 -2.91
C GLU A 84 38.93 -0.06 -2.54
N GLU A 85 38.26 -0.49 -1.46
CA GLU A 85 37.04 0.15 -0.95
C GLU A 85 37.29 1.63 -0.60
N VAL A 86 38.37 1.93 0.11
CA VAL A 86 38.75 3.30 0.47
C VAL A 86 39.13 4.13 -0.76
N GLU A 87 39.81 3.53 -1.74
CA GLU A 87 40.16 4.23 -2.97
C GLU A 87 38.93 4.58 -3.80
N LEU A 88 37.99 3.64 -3.95
CA LEU A 88 36.75 3.87 -4.63
C LEU A 88 35.89 4.93 -3.91
N ALA A 89 35.80 4.87 -2.58
CA ALA A 89 35.09 5.89 -1.80
C ALA A 89 35.66 7.30 -2.00
N LYS A 90 36.99 7.45 -2.07
CA LYS A 90 37.63 8.72 -2.40
C LYS A 90 37.35 9.20 -3.83
N GLN A 91 37.20 8.27 -4.77
CA GLN A 91 36.83 8.61 -6.15
C GLN A 91 35.37 9.09 -6.23
N ILE A 92 34.47 8.44 -5.47
CA ILE A 92 33.06 8.82 -5.37
C ILE A 92 32.91 10.23 -4.78
N GLU A 93 33.65 10.54 -3.72
CA GLU A 93 33.63 11.87 -3.08
C GLU A 93 34.07 13.00 -4.02
N LYS A 94 35.01 12.73 -4.95
CA LYS A 94 35.48 13.72 -5.94
C LYS A 94 34.46 14.11 -6.99
N GLY A 95 33.45 13.26 -7.19
CA GLY A 95 32.39 13.49 -8.18
C GLY A 95 32.83 13.32 -9.64
N GLY A 96 31.89 13.51 -10.57
CA GLY A 96 32.11 13.42 -12.00
C GLY A 96 31.92 12.01 -12.58
N LYS A 97 32.28 11.82 -13.85
CA LYS A 97 32.09 10.53 -14.55
C LYS A 97 32.87 9.37 -13.94
N GLU A 98 34.03 9.63 -13.37
CA GLU A 98 34.84 8.62 -12.69
C GLU A 98 34.17 8.14 -11.39
N ALA A 99 33.46 9.02 -10.69
CA ALA A 99 32.70 8.67 -9.50
C ALA A 99 31.53 7.70 -9.80
N GLU A 100 30.83 7.87 -10.91
CA GLU A 100 29.75 6.93 -11.33
C GLU A 100 30.30 5.54 -11.66
N LEU A 101 31.46 5.47 -12.32
CA LEU A 101 32.14 4.20 -12.58
C LEU A 101 32.61 3.53 -11.28
N ALA A 102 33.16 4.33 -10.34
CA ALA A 102 33.57 3.84 -9.03
C ALA A 102 32.36 3.34 -8.20
N LYS A 103 31.22 4.06 -8.22
CA LYS A 103 29.96 3.59 -7.60
C LYS A 103 29.51 2.25 -8.18
N THR A 104 29.44 2.17 -9.50
CA THR A 104 29.02 0.92 -10.19
C THR A 104 29.95 -0.24 -9.81
N LYS A 105 31.27 -0.03 -9.77
CA LYS A 105 32.23 -1.06 -9.37
C LYS A 105 32.03 -1.48 -7.92
N MET A 106 31.81 -0.52 -7.02
CA MET A 106 31.61 -0.78 -5.58
C MET A 106 30.30 -1.54 -5.32
N ILE A 107 29.21 -1.16 -6.03
CA ILE A 107 27.92 -1.85 -5.95
C ILE A 107 28.04 -3.29 -6.44
N ASN A 108 28.57 -3.48 -7.66
CA ASN A 108 28.64 -4.82 -8.27
C ASN A 108 29.47 -5.80 -7.47
N ALA A 109 30.58 -5.35 -6.88
CA ALA A 109 31.43 -6.21 -6.05
C ALA A 109 30.76 -6.65 -4.73
N ASN A 110 29.71 -5.92 -4.28
CA ASN A 110 29.02 -6.20 -3.04
C ASN A 110 27.60 -6.81 -3.22
N LEU A 111 27.18 -7.14 -4.45
CA LEU A 111 25.88 -7.80 -4.69
C LEU A 111 25.76 -9.16 -3.99
N ARG A 112 26.86 -9.88 -3.84
CA ARG A 112 26.89 -11.15 -3.08
C ARG A 112 26.51 -10.97 -1.61
N LEU A 113 26.87 -9.83 -1.02
CA LEU A 113 26.48 -9.47 0.35
C LEU A 113 24.97 -9.25 0.44
N VAL A 114 24.36 -8.59 -0.56
CA VAL A 114 22.91 -8.43 -0.61
C VAL A 114 22.19 -9.77 -0.62
N VAL A 115 22.64 -10.71 -1.44
CA VAL A 115 22.07 -12.08 -1.51
C VAL A 115 22.19 -12.80 -0.17
N SER A 116 23.31 -12.68 0.53
CA SER A 116 23.51 -13.31 1.84
C SER A 116 22.55 -12.79 2.92
N VAL A 117 22.23 -11.48 2.89
CA VAL A 117 21.23 -10.87 3.78
C VAL A 117 19.81 -11.25 3.35
N ALA A 118 19.50 -11.17 2.04
CA ALA A 118 18.18 -11.50 1.47
C ALA A 118 17.74 -12.94 1.76
N LYS A 119 18.69 -13.90 1.82
CA LYS A 119 18.41 -15.31 2.14
C LYS A 119 17.59 -15.49 3.42
N ARG A 120 17.78 -14.65 4.42
CA ARG A 120 17.04 -14.72 5.70
C ARG A 120 15.57 -14.35 5.57
N TYR A 121 15.23 -13.61 4.53
CA TYR A 121 13.87 -13.16 4.21
C TYR A 121 13.19 -14.02 3.13
N ALA A 122 13.80 -15.13 2.75
CA ALA A 122 13.35 -16.03 1.70
C ALA A 122 11.94 -16.59 1.86
N ASN A 123 11.49 -16.78 3.12
CA ASN A 123 10.15 -17.28 3.44
C ASN A 123 9.11 -16.17 3.57
N SER A 124 9.43 -14.95 3.10
CA SER A 124 8.47 -13.85 3.06
C SER A 124 7.46 -14.04 1.94
N ALA A 125 6.36 -13.30 1.98
CA ALA A 125 5.35 -13.33 0.91
C ALA A 125 5.82 -12.66 -0.41
N MET A 126 7.06 -12.14 -0.44
CA MET A 126 7.68 -11.48 -1.58
C MET A 126 8.61 -12.46 -2.31
N PRO A 127 8.61 -12.51 -3.65
CA PRO A 127 9.55 -13.32 -4.42
C PRO A 127 11.01 -13.01 -4.06
N PHE A 128 11.86 -14.03 -4.03
CA PHE A 128 13.25 -13.87 -3.60
C PHE A 128 14.03 -12.82 -4.39
N MET A 129 13.83 -12.76 -5.70
CA MET A 129 14.51 -11.76 -6.54
C MET A 129 14.07 -10.34 -6.23
N ASP A 130 12.81 -10.13 -5.85
CA ASP A 130 12.31 -8.82 -5.44
C ASP A 130 12.95 -8.40 -4.11
N VAL A 131 13.08 -9.33 -3.14
CA VAL A 131 13.83 -9.08 -1.90
C VAL A 131 15.28 -8.70 -2.18
N VAL A 132 15.94 -9.35 -3.15
CA VAL A 132 17.30 -9.02 -3.57
C VAL A 132 17.36 -7.63 -4.20
N GLN A 133 16.36 -7.24 -5.01
CA GLN A 133 16.33 -5.90 -5.61
C GLN A 133 16.11 -4.80 -4.56
N GLU A 134 15.20 -5.01 -3.61
CA GLU A 134 15.03 -4.09 -2.48
C GLU A 134 16.33 -3.94 -1.67
N GLY A 135 17.01 -5.05 -1.39
CA GLY A 135 18.32 -5.03 -0.76
C GLY A 135 19.39 -4.29 -1.58
N SER A 136 19.33 -4.41 -2.90
CA SER A 136 20.25 -3.69 -3.82
C SER A 136 20.01 -2.17 -3.80
N ILE A 137 18.77 -1.73 -3.64
CA ILE A 137 18.44 -0.31 -3.42
C ILE A 137 19.07 0.18 -2.10
N GLY A 138 18.99 -0.63 -1.03
CA GLY A 138 19.69 -0.35 0.23
C GLY A 138 21.21 -0.26 0.06
N LEU A 139 21.81 -1.16 -0.72
CA LEU A 139 23.25 -1.13 -1.02
C LEU A 139 23.66 0.15 -1.77
N ILE A 140 22.85 0.62 -2.73
CA ILE A 140 23.09 1.88 -3.45
C ILE A 140 23.09 3.05 -2.47
N LYS A 141 22.10 3.13 -1.56
CA LYS A 141 22.05 4.15 -0.51
C LYS A 141 23.29 4.08 0.40
N ALA A 142 23.73 2.87 0.75
CA ALA A 142 24.95 2.68 1.55
C ALA A 142 26.21 3.20 0.84
N VAL A 143 26.37 2.96 -0.46
CA VAL A 143 27.51 3.46 -1.25
C VAL A 143 27.50 5.00 -1.30
N ASP A 144 26.32 5.61 -1.45
CA ASP A 144 26.20 7.07 -1.52
C ASP A 144 26.52 7.79 -0.19
N ARG A 145 26.30 7.10 0.94
CA ARG A 145 26.46 7.66 2.30
C ARG A 145 27.69 7.13 3.04
N PHE A 146 28.50 6.29 2.40
CA PHE A 146 29.64 5.67 3.05
C PHE A 146 30.77 6.66 3.35
N ASP A 147 31.15 6.75 4.64
CA ASP A 147 32.26 7.56 5.11
C ASP A 147 33.45 6.68 5.55
N TYR A 148 34.46 6.58 4.70
CA TYR A 148 35.68 5.80 4.94
C TYR A 148 36.52 6.35 6.12
N THR A 149 36.28 7.62 6.55
CA THR A 149 37.05 8.24 7.66
C THR A 149 36.66 7.69 9.03
N LYS A 150 35.44 7.16 9.15
CA LYS A 150 34.90 6.54 10.39
C LYS A 150 35.60 5.20 10.73
N GLY A 151 36.38 4.62 9.82
CA GLY A 151 37.24 3.45 10.08
C GLY A 151 36.55 2.09 10.07
N TYR A 152 35.23 2.03 9.88
CA TYR A 152 34.48 0.79 9.72
C TYR A 152 34.69 0.17 8.32
N LYS A 153 34.47 -1.16 8.21
CA LYS A 153 34.41 -1.83 6.90
C LYS A 153 33.13 -1.43 6.17
N PHE A 154 33.19 -1.33 4.86
CA PHE A 154 32.00 -1.04 4.06
C PHE A 154 30.90 -2.08 4.28
N SER A 155 31.25 -3.36 4.37
CA SER A 155 30.30 -4.46 4.63
C SER A 155 29.49 -4.25 5.91
N THR A 156 30.12 -3.84 7.03
CA THR A 156 29.45 -3.59 8.31
C THR A 156 28.41 -2.45 8.18
N TYR A 157 28.76 -1.38 7.46
CA TYR A 157 27.87 -0.25 7.25
C TYR A 157 26.72 -0.59 6.29
N SER A 158 27.02 -1.30 5.21
CA SER A 158 26.04 -1.61 4.15
C SER A 158 24.97 -2.62 4.58
N ILE A 159 25.27 -3.59 5.48
CA ILE A 159 24.29 -4.55 6.00
C ILE A 159 23.10 -3.84 6.64
N TRP A 160 23.34 -2.78 7.39
CA TRP A 160 22.27 -2.01 8.01
C TRP A 160 21.31 -1.42 6.97
N TRP A 161 21.85 -0.79 5.92
CA TRP A 161 21.04 -0.22 4.82
C TRP A 161 20.32 -1.27 4.00
N ILE A 162 20.99 -2.40 3.73
CA ILE A 162 20.39 -3.54 3.01
C ILE A 162 19.21 -4.07 3.82
N ARG A 163 19.40 -4.31 5.13
CA ARG A 163 18.34 -4.81 6.02
C ARG A 163 17.18 -3.84 6.11
N GLN A 164 17.44 -2.56 6.31
CA GLN A 164 16.43 -1.51 6.39
C GLN A 164 15.58 -1.46 5.12
N SER A 165 16.23 -1.46 3.95
CA SER A 165 15.53 -1.42 2.67
C SER A 165 14.69 -2.67 2.43
N ILE A 166 15.20 -3.87 2.73
CA ILE A 166 14.45 -5.12 2.63
C ILE A 166 13.22 -5.11 3.56
N THR A 167 13.41 -4.72 4.82
CA THR A 167 12.31 -4.71 5.80
C THR A 167 11.22 -3.73 5.37
N ARG A 168 11.60 -2.54 4.93
CA ARG A 168 10.68 -1.54 4.41
C ARG A 168 9.95 -2.03 3.16
N GLY A 169 10.67 -2.60 2.18
CA GLY A 169 10.06 -3.18 0.98
C GLY A 169 9.06 -4.30 1.32
N LEU A 170 9.38 -5.15 2.29
CA LEU A 170 8.45 -6.17 2.76
C LEU A 170 7.19 -5.58 3.40
N GLU A 171 7.30 -4.50 4.16
CA GLU A 171 6.14 -3.84 4.75
C GLU A 171 5.26 -3.18 3.70
N GLU A 172 5.86 -2.58 2.67
CA GLU A 172 5.14 -1.91 1.59
C GLU A 172 4.48 -2.86 0.60
N TYR A 173 5.16 -3.93 0.21
CA TYR A 173 4.75 -4.78 -0.94
C TYR A 173 4.25 -6.16 -0.57
N LYS A 174 4.37 -6.59 0.71
CA LYS A 174 3.93 -7.90 1.16
C LYS A 174 2.44 -8.16 0.96
N ARG A 175 1.61 -7.12 1.01
CA ARG A 175 0.15 -7.23 0.96
C ARG A 175 -0.42 -6.62 -0.30
N ILE A 176 -1.45 -7.27 -0.88
CA ILE A 176 -2.19 -6.74 -2.04
C ILE A 176 -2.86 -5.40 -1.69
N ILE A 177 -3.41 -5.28 -0.48
CA ILE A 177 -3.94 -4.02 0.06
C ILE A 177 -2.86 -3.44 0.97
N ARG A 178 -2.22 -2.34 0.54
CA ARG A 178 -1.18 -1.65 1.30
C ARG A 178 -1.70 -1.21 2.67
N ILE A 179 -0.94 -1.49 3.70
CA ILE A 179 -1.18 -1.04 5.07
C ILE A 179 -0.05 -0.06 5.44
N PRO A 180 -0.38 1.09 6.06
CA PRO A 180 0.61 2.03 6.55
C PRO A 180 1.63 1.41 7.52
N ALA A 181 2.90 1.86 7.48
CA ALA A 181 3.99 1.29 8.26
C ALA A 181 3.70 1.30 9.77
N HIS A 182 3.18 2.42 10.30
CA HIS A 182 2.82 2.55 11.73
C HIS A 182 1.72 1.57 12.18
N VAL A 183 0.79 1.17 11.27
CA VAL A 183 -0.23 0.15 11.56
C VAL A 183 0.39 -1.24 11.51
N SER A 184 1.30 -1.49 10.54
CA SER A 184 2.06 -2.73 10.42
C SER A 184 2.89 -2.99 11.68
N GLU A 185 3.56 -1.98 12.22
CA GLU A 185 4.29 -2.07 13.49
C GLU A 185 3.38 -2.44 14.67
N LYS A 186 2.20 -1.83 14.76
CA LYS A 186 1.21 -2.16 15.79
C LYS A 186 0.73 -3.61 15.66
N ILE A 187 0.49 -4.10 14.44
CA ILE A 187 0.13 -5.49 14.16
C ILE A 187 1.27 -6.43 14.60
N ASN A 188 2.51 -6.12 14.24
CA ASN A 188 3.68 -6.91 14.62
C ASN A 188 3.89 -6.94 16.15
N LYS A 189 3.66 -5.80 16.83
CA LYS A 189 3.69 -5.71 18.29
C LYS A 189 2.57 -6.54 18.93
N MET A 190 1.34 -6.46 18.39
CA MET A 190 0.21 -7.25 18.82
C MET A 190 0.51 -8.75 18.72
N ALA A 191 1.04 -9.22 17.60
CA ALA A 191 1.38 -10.64 17.41
C ALA A 191 2.46 -11.12 18.38
N ARG A 192 3.47 -10.30 18.68
CA ARG A 192 4.49 -10.62 19.69
C ARG A 192 3.92 -10.75 21.09
N ILE A 193 3.03 -9.82 21.49
CA ILE A 193 2.37 -9.83 22.80
C ILE A 193 1.40 -11.01 22.90
N GLU A 194 0.63 -11.28 21.85
CA GLU A 194 -0.28 -12.44 21.79
C GLU A 194 0.49 -13.75 22.03
N LYS A 195 1.60 -13.94 21.33
CA LYS A 195 2.46 -15.13 21.52
C LYS A 195 3.07 -15.21 22.93
N LYS A 196 3.47 -14.08 23.51
CA LYS A 196 3.99 -14.01 24.89
C LYS A 196 2.91 -14.41 25.90
N LEU A 197 1.71 -13.81 25.81
CA LEU A 197 0.60 -14.11 26.70
C LEU A 197 0.09 -15.56 26.53
N GLU A 198 0.11 -16.10 25.30
CA GLU A 198 -0.21 -17.50 25.05
C GLU A 198 0.75 -18.45 25.78
N GLN A 199 2.04 -18.13 25.79
CA GLN A 199 3.05 -18.91 26.54
C GLN A 199 2.86 -18.79 28.06
N GLU A 200 2.50 -17.60 28.56
CA GLU A 200 2.27 -17.38 30.00
C GLU A 200 0.97 -18.03 30.51
N TYR A 201 -0.11 -17.96 29.75
CA TYR A 201 -1.42 -18.42 30.17
C TYR A 201 -1.73 -19.86 29.73
N GLY A 202 -0.97 -20.42 28.78
CA GLY A 202 -1.25 -21.74 28.20
C GLY A 202 -2.56 -21.81 27.39
N ARG A 203 -3.14 -20.64 27.01
CA ARG A 203 -4.34 -20.49 26.20
C ARG A 203 -4.26 -19.22 25.34
N ILE A 204 -5.08 -19.16 24.31
CA ILE A 204 -5.21 -17.96 23.48
C ILE A 204 -5.70 -16.79 24.35
N PRO A 205 -4.98 -15.63 24.34
CA PRO A 205 -5.38 -14.46 25.12
C PRO A 205 -6.63 -13.79 24.52
N THR A 206 -7.41 -13.14 25.37
CA THR A 206 -8.57 -12.34 24.95
C THR A 206 -8.13 -10.96 24.48
N ASP A 207 -8.93 -10.29 23.63
CA ASP A 207 -8.64 -8.93 23.13
C ASP A 207 -8.45 -7.93 24.29
N LYS A 208 -9.13 -8.13 25.42
CA LYS A 208 -8.97 -7.31 26.64
C LYS A 208 -7.60 -7.47 27.30
N GLU A 209 -7.07 -8.68 27.31
CA GLU A 209 -5.75 -8.97 27.87
C GLU A 209 -4.64 -8.38 27.01
N ILE A 210 -4.77 -8.51 25.67
CA ILE A 210 -3.85 -7.91 24.70
C ILE A 210 -3.89 -6.38 24.80
N ALA A 211 -5.10 -5.79 24.82
CA ALA A 211 -5.30 -4.35 24.94
C ALA A 211 -4.63 -3.76 26.18
N LYS A 212 -4.75 -4.49 27.31
CA LYS A 212 -4.12 -4.10 28.59
C LYS A 212 -2.59 -4.10 28.51
N ASP A 213 -1.99 -5.11 27.87
CA ASP A 213 -0.53 -5.21 27.77
C ASP A 213 0.04 -4.22 26.73
N MET A 214 -0.71 -3.94 25.65
CA MET A 214 -0.37 -2.92 24.66
C MET A 214 -0.62 -1.48 25.12
N GLY A 215 -1.48 -1.27 26.12
CA GLY A 215 -1.89 0.07 26.60
C GLY A 215 -2.84 0.80 25.64
N ILE A 216 -3.64 0.08 24.83
CA ILE A 216 -4.60 0.62 23.86
C ILE A 216 -6.02 0.14 24.15
N SER A 217 -7.01 0.68 23.43
CA SER A 217 -8.41 0.28 23.61
C SER A 217 -8.70 -1.09 22.98
N GLU A 218 -9.74 -1.80 23.52
CA GLU A 218 -10.21 -3.07 22.95
C GLU A 218 -10.71 -2.89 21.51
N ASP A 219 -11.33 -1.75 21.19
CA ASP A 219 -11.84 -1.48 19.84
C ASP A 219 -10.70 -1.32 18.83
N THR A 220 -9.58 -0.71 19.22
CA THR A 220 -8.38 -0.64 18.38
C THR A 220 -7.79 -2.03 18.11
N ILE A 221 -7.82 -2.97 19.08
CA ILE A 221 -7.39 -4.36 18.83
C ILE A 221 -8.28 -5.03 17.78
N LYS A 222 -9.60 -4.81 17.84
CA LYS A 222 -10.53 -5.37 16.83
C LYS A 222 -10.25 -4.80 15.44
N GLU A 223 -9.99 -3.49 15.33
CA GLU A 223 -9.58 -2.86 14.08
C GLU A 223 -8.27 -3.45 13.55
N LEU A 224 -7.24 -3.62 14.39
CA LEU A 224 -5.98 -4.26 14.00
C LEU A 224 -6.17 -5.71 13.52
N ARG A 225 -7.08 -6.47 14.14
CA ARG A 225 -7.43 -7.83 13.67
C ARG A 225 -8.13 -7.81 12.30
N GLU A 226 -8.94 -6.80 12.01
CA GLU A 226 -9.52 -6.64 10.66
C GLU A 226 -8.42 -6.44 9.60
N TYR A 227 -7.44 -5.59 9.89
CA TYR A 227 -6.29 -5.39 8.99
C TYR A 227 -5.38 -6.62 8.86
N THR A 228 -5.41 -7.54 9.81
CA THR A 228 -4.59 -8.77 9.77
C THR A 228 -5.13 -9.81 8.80
N LYS A 229 -6.41 -9.71 8.40
CA LYS A 229 -7.04 -10.66 7.47
C LYS A 229 -6.36 -10.60 6.10
N ASP A 230 -5.98 -11.77 5.59
CA ASP A 230 -5.40 -11.88 4.25
C ASP A 230 -6.51 -11.96 3.18
N THR A 231 -6.17 -11.51 1.97
CA THR A 231 -7.02 -11.66 0.79
C THR A 231 -7.03 -13.10 0.32
N VAL A 232 -8.17 -13.55 -0.21
CA VAL A 232 -8.33 -14.90 -0.76
C VAL A 232 -8.47 -14.80 -2.28
N SER A 233 -7.79 -15.69 -3.01
CA SER A 233 -7.92 -15.73 -4.48
C SER A 233 -9.35 -16.07 -4.90
N LEU A 234 -9.87 -15.36 -5.87
CA LEU A 234 -11.16 -15.64 -6.51
C LEU A 234 -11.13 -16.92 -7.36
N GLU A 235 -9.95 -17.33 -7.81
CA GLU A 235 -9.72 -18.57 -8.57
C GLU A 235 -9.58 -19.80 -7.68
N LYS A 236 -9.74 -19.63 -6.35
CA LYS A 236 -9.69 -20.75 -5.43
C LYS A 236 -10.85 -21.71 -5.69
N PRO A 237 -10.57 -23.01 -5.96
CA PRO A 237 -11.61 -24.00 -6.14
C PRO A 237 -12.40 -24.20 -4.84
N VAL A 238 -13.74 -24.32 -4.96
CA VAL A 238 -14.66 -24.51 -3.85
C VAL A 238 -15.40 -25.84 -4.04
N GLY A 239 -15.32 -26.70 -3.02
CA GLY A 239 -15.97 -28.01 -3.04
C GLY A 239 -15.03 -29.17 -3.37
N THR A 240 -15.61 -30.34 -3.64
CA THR A 240 -14.88 -31.58 -3.97
C THR A 240 -14.64 -31.77 -5.47
N GLU A 241 -15.37 -31.05 -6.30
CA GLU A 241 -15.24 -31.00 -7.75
C GLU A 241 -14.51 -29.70 -8.09
N GLU A 242 -13.31 -29.80 -8.69
CA GLU A 242 -12.40 -28.65 -8.97
C GLU A 242 -12.95 -27.68 -10.02
N ASP A 243 -14.14 -27.95 -10.59
CA ASP A 243 -14.73 -27.15 -11.67
C ASP A 243 -15.41 -25.84 -11.22
N THR A 244 -15.60 -25.63 -9.90
CA THR A 244 -16.30 -24.44 -9.39
C THR A 244 -15.32 -23.52 -8.64
N LEU A 245 -15.23 -22.26 -9.07
CA LEU A 245 -14.36 -21.28 -8.47
C LEU A 245 -15.10 -20.39 -7.46
N LEU A 246 -14.36 -19.81 -6.51
CA LEU A 246 -14.95 -18.88 -5.55
C LEU A 246 -15.63 -17.67 -6.22
N MET A 247 -15.11 -17.22 -7.37
CA MET A 247 -15.67 -16.12 -8.15
C MET A 247 -17.09 -16.39 -8.65
N ASP A 248 -17.46 -17.67 -8.89
CA ASP A 248 -18.78 -18.05 -9.41
C ASP A 248 -19.89 -17.85 -8.36
N PHE A 249 -19.53 -17.72 -7.08
CA PHE A 249 -20.48 -17.46 -5.98
C PHE A 249 -20.63 -15.98 -5.66
N ILE A 250 -19.82 -15.10 -6.27
CA ILE A 250 -19.88 -13.67 -5.97
C ILE A 250 -20.90 -13.03 -6.88
N GLU A 251 -21.94 -12.46 -6.27
CA GLU A 251 -22.98 -11.74 -6.97
C GLU A 251 -22.44 -10.47 -7.63
N ASP A 252 -22.79 -10.24 -8.90
CA ASP A 252 -22.48 -9.00 -9.59
C ASP A 252 -23.28 -7.85 -8.94
N GLY A 253 -22.57 -6.89 -8.33
CA GLY A 253 -23.15 -5.69 -7.73
C GLY A 253 -23.72 -4.69 -8.73
N SER A 254 -23.71 -4.98 -10.03
CA SER A 254 -24.35 -4.17 -11.07
C SER A 254 -25.84 -4.07 -10.80
N ALA A 255 -26.41 -2.89 -11.06
CA ALA A 255 -27.85 -2.70 -10.93
C ALA A 255 -28.59 -3.72 -11.82
N SER A 256 -29.53 -4.47 -11.23
CA SER A 256 -30.31 -5.44 -12.00
C SER A 256 -31.04 -4.76 -13.19
N ILE A 257 -31.33 -5.52 -14.21
CA ILE A 257 -32.10 -5.00 -15.38
C ILE A 257 -33.41 -4.34 -14.91
N GLU A 258 -34.04 -4.92 -13.90
CA GLU A 258 -35.26 -4.40 -13.29
C GLU A 258 -35.07 -3.02 -12.70
N THR A 259 -34.03 -2.83 -11.84
CA THR A 259 -33.72 -1.52 -11.25
C THR A 259 -33.30 -0.49 -12.30
N THR A 260 -32.70 -0.92 -13.40
CA THR A 260 -32.35 -0.04 -14.52
C THR A 260 -33.62 0.42 -15.27
N VAL A 261 -34.54 -0.50 -15.55
CA VAL A 261 -35.81 -0.18 -16.18
C VAL A 261 -36.68 0.71 -15.26
N GLU A 262 -36.75 0.39 -13.97
CA GLU A 262 -37.46 1.22 -12.99
C GLU A 262 -36.90 2.64 -12.92
N ARG A 263 -35.56 2.80 -12.89
CA ARG A 263 -34.91 4.13 -12.92
C ARG A 263 -35.22 4.88 -14.21
N GLN A 264 -35.26 4.18 -15.35
CA GLN A 264 -35.60 4.77 -16.63
C GLN A 264 -37.06 5.24 -16.63
N ALA A 265 -37.98 4.40 -16.20
CA ALA A 265 -39.41 4.73 -16.10
C ALA A 265 -39.65 5.90 -15.12
N LEU A 266 -38.96 5.91 -13.95
CA LEU A 266 -39.00 7.01 -13.01
C LEU A 266 -38.52 8.31 -13.65
N LYS A 267 -37.44 8.25 -14.41
CA LYS A 267 -36.88 9.40 -15.12
C LYS A 267 -37.86 9.96 -16.12
N GLU A 268 -38.49 9.11 -16.94
CA GLU A 268 -39.47 9.52 -17.92
C GLU A 268 -40.71 10.19 -17.28
N GLN A 269 -41.25 9.60 -16.22
CA GLN A 269 -42.35 10.21 -15.47
C GLN A 269 -41.97 11.53 -14.81
N LEU A 270 -40.77 11.63 -14.32
CA LEU A 270 -40.24 12.90 -13.74
C LEU A 270 -40.17 14.00 -14.82
N PHE A 271 -39.69 13.65 -16.01
CA PHE A 271 -39.65 14.60 -17.13
C PHE A 271 -41.04 15.03 -17.58
N GLU A 272 -41.99 14.12 -17.67
CA GLU A 272 -43.40 14.45 -17.95
C GLU A 272 -44.00 15.45 -16.93
N ILE A 273 -43.70 15.25 -15.64
CA ILE A 273 -44.16 16.18 -14.60
C ILE A 273 -43.46 17.53 -14.74
N LEU A 274 -42.14 17.55 -15.02
CA LEU A 274 -41.38 18.80 -15.22
C LEU A 274 -41.93 19.61 -16.44
N ASP A 275 -42.27 18.92 -17.51
CA ASP A 275 -42.83 19.58 -18.73
C ASP A 275 -44.20 20.21 -18.51
N THR A 276 -44.94 19.82 -17.47
CA THR A 276 -46.21 20.50 -17.05
C THR A 276 -45.96 21.75 -16.22
N MET A 277 -44.71 22.09 -15.86
CA MET A 277 -44.33 23.24 -15.10
C MET A 277 -43.93 24.44 -16.01
N SER A 278 -43.68 25.61 -15.45
CA SER A 278 -43.14 26.70 -16.26
C SER A 278 -41.71 26.33 -16.74
N GLU A 279 -41.42 26.67 -18.00
CA GLU A 279 -40.13 26.34 -18.65
C GLU A 279 -38.92 26.77 -17.80
N ARG A 280 -39.02 27.96 -17.19
CA ARG A 280 -37.95 28.48 -16.34
C ARG A 280 -37.75 27.70 -15.04
N GLU A 281 -38.85 27.27 -14.40
CA GLU A 281 -38.80 26.45 -13.19
C GLU A 281 -38.26 25.05 -13.47
N ALA A 282 -38.72 24.44 -14.57
CA ALA A 282 -38.28 23.13 -15.01
C ALA A 282 -36.78 23.12 -15.32
N ARG A 283 -36.28 24.11 -16.08
CA ARG A 283 -34.86 24.23 -16.42
C ARG A 283 -33.98 24.38 -15.16
N ILE A 284 -34.37 25.25 -14.23
CA ILE A 284 -33.62 25.43 -12.98
C ILE A 284 -33.53 24.12 -12.16
N ILE A 285 -34.60 23.32 -12.13
CA ILE A 285 -34.58 22.00 -11.47
C ILE A 285 -33.69 21.04 -12.23
N LYS A 286 -33.82 20.95 -13.56
CA LYS A 286 -32.98 20.07 -14.41
C LYS A 286 -31.51 20.39 -14.22
N ASP A 287 -31.11 21.64 -14.26
CA ASP A 287 -29.71 22.07 -14.06
C ASP A 287 -29.22 21.85 -12.64
N ARG A 288 -30.06 22.16 -11.65
CA ARG A 288 -29.67 22.00 -10.22
C ARG A 288 -29.37 20.57 -9.84
N TYR A 289 -30.13 19.62 -10.35
CA TYR A 289 -29.99 18.20 -10.04
C TYR A 289 -29.23 17.41 -11.13
N GLY A 290 -28.84 18.08 -12.22
CA GLY A 290 -28.11 17.46 -13.32
C GLY A 290 -28.93 16.39 -14.05
N LEU A 291 -30.25 16.54 -14.15
CA LEU A 291 -31.14 15.49 -14.69
C LEU A 291 -30.89 15.18 -16.17
N GLU A 292 -30.38 16.13 -16.94
CA GLU A 292 -30.03 15.96 -18.36
C GLU A 292 -28.55 15.65 -18.55
N THR A 293 -27.68 16.36 -17.82
CA THR A 293 -26.21 16.30 -18.02
C THR A 293 -25.49 15.32 -17.09
N GLY A 294 -26.19 14.81 -16.06
CA GLY A 294 -25.59 13.96 -15.00
C GLY A 294 -24.75 14.76 -13.97
N VAL A 295 -24.50 16.05 -14.20
CA VAL A 295 -23.68 16.89 -13.33
C VAL A 295 -24.53 18.00 -12.69
N PRO A 296 -24.68 18.00 -11.34
CA PRO A 296 -25.48 19.03 -10.65
C PRO A 296 -24.74 20.36 -10.63
N LYS A 297 -25.45 21.47 -10.98
CA LYS A 297 -24.93 22.84 -10.91
C LYS A 297 -25.19 23.46 -9.55
N THR A 298 -24.31 24.38 -9.11
CA THR A 298 -24.52 25.18 -7.89
C THR A 298 -25.52 26.33 -8.13
N LEU A 299 -26.16 26.81 -7.06
CA LEU A 299 -27.10 27.94 -7.16
C LEU A 299 -26.46 29.21 -7.74
N GLU A 300 -25.14 29.38 -7.52
CA GLU A 300 -24.38 30.50 -8.03
C GLU A 300 -24.12 30.37 -9.54
N GLN A 301 -23.76 29.18 -10.00
CA GLN A 301 -23.57 28.91 -11.44
C GLN A 301 -24.87 29.14 -12.21
N ILE A 302 -25.99 28.57 -11.71
CA ILE A 302 -27.32 28.77 -12.29
C ILE A 302 -27.67 30.26 -12.29
N GLY A 303 -27.39 30.98 -11.18
CA GLY A 303 -27.61 32.43 -11.10
C GLY A 303 -26.86 33.22 -12.16
N LYS A 304 -25.59 32.92 -12.38
CA LYS A 304 -24.76 33.51 -13.44
C LYS A 304 -25.30 33.23 -14.84
N GLU A 305 -25.70 32.00 -15.09
CA GLU A 305 -26.21 31.55 -16.40
C GLU A 305 -27.53 32.21 -16.78
N TYR A 306 -28.44 32.37 -15.80
CA TYR A 306 -29.78 32.97 -16.01
C TYR A 306 -29.85 34.48 -15.68
N GLY A 307 -28.74 35.09 -15.32
CA GLY A 307 -28.69 36.56 -15.00
C GLY A 307 -29.49 36.94 -13.75
N ILE A 308 -29.59 36.08 -12.76
CA ILE A 308 -30.34 36.31 -11.52
C ILE A 308 -29.47 36.03 -10.27
N THR A 309 -29.90 36.58 -9.12
CA THR A 309 -29.16 36.37 -7.87
C THR A 309 -29.31 34.93 -7.35
N ARG A 310 -28.30 34.45 -6.64
CA ARG A 310 -28.30 33.12 -5.95
C ARG A 310 -29.59 32.94 -5.11
N GLU A 311 -30.02 33.98 -4.38
CA GLU A 311 -31.20 33.89 -3.53
C GLU A 311 -32.48 33.78 -4.37
N ARG A 312 -32.53 34.44 -5.54
CA ARG A 312 -33.66 34.31 -6.47
C ARG A 312 -33.76 32.90 -7.05
N VAL A 313 -32.65 32.28 -7.38
CA VAL A 313 -32.60 30.83 -7.79
C VAL A 313 -33.15 29.96 -6.66
N ARG A 314 -32.73 30.19 -5.41
CA ARG A 314 -33.19 29.44 -4.23
C ARG A 314 -34.72 29.57 -4.05
N GLN A 315 -35.28 30.77 -4.24
CA GLN A 315 -36.71 30.98 -4.14
C GLN A 315 -37.48 30.24 -5.24
N ILE A 316 -36.98 30.30 -6.49
CA ILE A 316 -37.60 29.61 -7.62
C ILE A 316 -37.53 28.10 -7.38
N GLN A 317 -36.38 27.56 -6.99
CA GLN A 317 -36.22 26.16 -6.63
C GLN A 317 -37.22 25.74 -5.55
N GLY A 318 -37.38 26.51 -4.47
CA GLY A 318 -38.29 26.17 -3.39
C GLY A 318 -39.77 26.16 -3.84
N LYS A 319 -40.16 27.08 -4.74
CA LYS A 319 -41.50 27.06 -5.36
C LYS A 319 -41.68 25.85 -6.27
N ALA A 320 -40.71 25.62 -7.16
CA ALA A 320 -40.73 24.53 -8.11
C ALA A 320 -40.82 23.15 -7.42
N LEU A 321 -40.06 22.93 -6.35
CA LEU A 321 -40.13 21.70 -5.56
C LEU A 321 -41.49 21.49 -4.89
N LYS A 322 -42.14 22.56 -4.39
CA LYS A 322 -43.49 22.47 -3.81
C LYS A 322 -44.52 22.05 -4.87
N VAL A 323 -44.46 22.65 -6.06
CA VAL A 323 -45.34 22.32 -7.19
C VAL A 323 -45.08 20.88 -7.65
N LEU A 324 -43.81 20.51 -7.79
CA LEU A 324 -43.40 19.16 -8.18
C LEU A 324 -43.92 18.13 -7.17
N LYS A 325 -43.75 18.36 -5.87
CA LYS A 325 -44.25 17.49 -4.80
C LYS A 325 -45.75 17.29 -4.87
N HIS A 326 -46.50 18.37 -5.19
CA HIS A 326 -47.96 18.29 -5.31
C HIS A 326 -48.40 17.49 -6.55
N LYS A 327 -47.73 17.71 -7.70
CA LYS A 327 -48.02 16.99 -8.96
C LYS A 327 -47.53 15.55 -8.98
N ALA A 328 -46.46 15.26 -8.25
CA ALA A 328 -45.87 13.93 -8.11
C ALA A 328 -46.71 13.00 -7.20
N LYS A 329 -47.52 13.60 -6.30
CA LYS A 329 -48.38 12.84 -5.37
C LYS A 329 -49.36 11.95 -6.13
N GLY A 330 -49.29 10.67 -5.96
CA GLY A 330 -50.10 9.67 -6.66
C GLY A 330 -49.50 9.13 -7.97
N LYS A 331 -48.53 9.82 -8.58
CA LYS A 331 -47.82 9.34 -9.78
C LYS A 331 -46.50 8.64 -9.50
N LEU A 332 -45.81 9.05 -8.44
CA LEU A 332 -44.52 8.48 -8.04
C LEU A 332 -44.60 7.62 -6.79
N ASP A 333 -45.80 7.36 -6.25
CA ASP A 333 -45.97 6.57 -5.02
C ASP A 333 -45.58 5.09 -5.23
N ASP A 334 -45.67 4.58 -6.46
CA ASP A 334 -45.28 3.21 -6.78
C ASP A 334 -43.75 2.98 -6.72
N PHE A 335 -42.96 4.02 -6.98
CA PHE A 335 -41.50 3.97 -6.89
C PHE A 335 -40.93 4.21 -5.48
N ASN A 336 -41.76 4.61 -4.51
CA ASN A 336 -41.36 4.84 -3.12
C ASN A 336 -41.47 3.59 -2.24
N LYS A 337 -41.89 2.45 -2.80
CA LYS A 337 -42.12 1.20 -2.09
C LYS A 337 -41.01 0.16 -2.28
N ALA A 338 -39.97 0.49 -3.07
CA ALA A 338 -38.82 -0.36 -3.32
C ALA A 338 -37.63 -0.02 -2.38
#